data_47b5d63d0dd5546fcef47ba5b8db5258
#
_entry.id   47b5d63d0dd5546fcef47ba5b8db5258
#
_cell.length_a   1.000
_cell.length_b   1.000
_cell.length_c   1.000
_cell.angle_alpha   90.00
_cell.angle_beta   90.00
_cell.angle_gamma   90.00
#
_symmetry.space_group_name_H-M   'P 1'
#
loop_
_entity.id
_entity.type
_entity.pdbx_description
1 polymer ?
#
loop_
_entity_poly.entity_id
_entity_poly.type
_entity_poly.pdbx_seq_one_letter_code
_entity_poly.pdbx_strand_id
1 'polypeptide(L)'
;MSSYVTKAVIPAAGLGTRFLPATKAMPKEMLPVVDKPAIQYVVEEAVGAGLHDVLLVTGRNKNALENHFDRNTELEDTLARKGDLDRLEKVNQSTALADMHYVRQGDPKGLGHAVLRAKMHIGHEPFAVLLGDDIIDARDPLLSRMLEVQQQLNTTVVALLEVDPSQIHLYGAAAVVETDEDDVVRITGLVEKPDRASAPSNYAVIGRYVLRPEIFDILEKTEPGKGGEIQLTDALQGLATAPDWTGGVHGVVFSGRRYDTGDRLDYIKAIVQLAAARDDLGKDLVPWLREFTAAEGAQDAPAVDAQAPNAQAPAAPAKPAVPVKPAAPPEPAVATAPAADRSPRKRDLVPVAGA
;
A
#
# COMPACT_ATOMS: atom_id res chain seq x y z
N MET A 1 -16.16 -3.49 28.06
CA MET A 1 -16.16 -3.16 26.61
C MET A 1 -15.58 -4.37 25.92
N SER A 2 -16.07 -4.73 24.74
CA SER A 2 -15.55 -5.92 24.01
C SER A 2 -14.06 -5.73 23.73
N SER A 3 -13.22 -6.71 24.06
CA SER A 3 -11.82 -6.75 23.68
C SER A 3 -11.64 -7.35 22.27
N TYR A 4 -12.73 -7.77 21.64
CA TYR A 4 -12.70 -8.42 20.34
C TYR A 4 -12.67 -7.37 19.23
N VAL A 5 -11.77 -7.58 18.29
CA VAL A 5 -11.70 -6.84 17.02
C VAL A 5 -12.77 -7.38 16.09
N THR A 6 -13.61 -6.49 15.55
CA THR A 6 -14.69 -6.86 14.62
C THR A 6 -14.63 -6.08 13.32
N LYS A 7 -13.80 -5.04 13.27
CA LYS A 7 -13.73 -4.07 12.18
C LYS A 7 -12.35 -4.02 11.54
N ALA A 8 -12.34 -3.89 10.22
CA ALA A 8 -11.13 -3.64 9.43
C ALA A 8 -11.20 -2.27 8.75
N VAL A 9 -10.10 -1.54 8.76
CA VAL A 9 -9.92 -0.26 8.04
C VAL A 9 -8.86 -0.46 6.96
N ILE A 10 -9.21 -0.11 5.73
CA ILE A 10 -8.29 -0.25 4.60
C ILE A 10 -8.05 1.12 3.97
N PRO A 11 -6.90 1.76 4.24
CA PRO A 11 -6.49 2.99 3.56
C PRO A 11 -6.23 2.75 2.07
N ALA A 12 -7.00 3.42 1.21
CA ALA A 12 -6.94 3.29 -0.25
C ALA A 12 -7.02 4.65 -0.98
N ALA A 13 -6.63 5.75 -0.32
CA ALA A 13 -6.70 7.10 -0.89
C ALA A 13 -5.45 7.53 -1.65
N GLY A 14 -4.38 6.74 -1.65
CA GLY A 14 -3.10 7.06 -2.28
C GLY A 14 -3.17 7.24 -3.79
N LEU A 15 -2.30 8.09 -4.36
CA LEU A 15 -2.32 8.46 -5.78
C LEU A 15 -1.71 7.39 -6.71
N GLY A 16 -0.93 6.44 -6.19
CA GLY A 16 -0.35 5.34 -6.98
C GLY A 16 0.68 5.79 -8.03
N THR A 17 1.44 6.84 -7.77
CA THR A 17 2.34 7.47 -8.76
C THR A 17 3.45 6.56 -9.31
N ARG A 18 3.84 5.52 -8.56
CA ARG A 18 4.86 4.55 -9.00
C ARG A 18 4.47 3.76 -10.24
N PHE A 19 3.17 3.61 -10.50
CA PHE A 19 2.60 2.86 -11.64
C PHE A 19 2.08 3.75 -12.77
N LEU A 20 2.42 5.02 -12.79
CA LEU A 20 2.10 5.87 -13.94
C LEU A 20 2.78 5.35 -15.21
N PRO A 21 2.09 5.36 -16.37
CA PRO A 21 0.77 5.97 -16.62
C PRO A 21 -0.44 5.08 -16.29
N ALA A 22 -0.30 3.80 -15.95
CA ALA A 22 -1.42 2.89 -15.71
C ALA A 22 -2.40 3.41 -14.65
N THR A 23 -1.88 3.97 -13.56
CA THR A 23 -2.68 4.51 -12.46
C THR A 23 -3.22 5.92 -12.67
N LYS A 24 -3.05 6.49 -13.87
CA LYS A 24 -3.66 7.78 -14.22
C LYS A 24 -5.20 7.75 -14.17
N ALA A 25 -5.79 6.65 -14.62
CA ALA A 25 -7.25 6.48 -14.71
C ALA A 25 -7.78 5.35 -13.80
N MET A 26 -6.91 4.51 -13.24
CA MET A 26 -7.27 3.37 -12.42
C MET A 26 -6.55 3.42 -11.07
N PRO A 27 -7.23 3.22 -9.94
CA PRO A 27 -6.58 3.09 -8.63
C PRO A 27 -5.53 1.97 -8.64
N LYS A 28 -4.39 2.18 -7.95
CA LYS A 28 -3.34 1.15 -7.83
C LYS A 28 -3.87 -0.14 -7.19
N GLU A 29 -4.81 0.00 -6.27
CA GLU A 29 -5.44 -1.10 -5.55
C GLU A 29 -6.34 -1.95 -6.45
N MET A 30 -6.71 -1.42 -7.64
CA MET A 30 -7.46 -2.13 -8.67
C MET A 30 -6.58 -2.78 -9.75
N LEU A 31 -5.26 -2.68 -9.63
CA LEU A 31 -4.36 -3.41 -10.52
C LEU A 31 -4.60 -4.92 -10.37
N PRO A 32 -4.80 -5.66 -11.50
CA PRO A 32 -5.14 -7.07 -11.44
C PRO A 32 -3.94 -7.92 -11.03
N VAL A 33 -4.11 -8.71 -9.98
CA VAL A 33 -3.18 -9.76 -9.60
C VAL A 33 -3.81 -11.08 -10.01
N VAL A 34 -3.37 -11.62 -11.14
CA VAL A 34 -4.00 -12.71 -11.91
C VAL A 34 -5.38 -12.28 -12.43
N ASP A 35 -6.47 -12.65 -11.79
CA ASP A 35 -7.85 -12.37 -12.21
C ASP A 35 -8.69 -11.63 -11.14
N LYS A 36 -8.04 -11.21 -10.04
CA LYS A 36 -8.66 -10.38 -8.99
C LYS A 36 -7.85 -9.09 -8.79
N PRO A 37 -8.48 -7.95 -8.46
CA PRO A 37 -7.72 -6.76 -8.10
C PRO A 37 -6.99 -6.95 -6.75
N ALA A 38 -5.86 -6.29 -6.56
CA ALA A 38 -5.05 -6.37 -5.34
C ALA A 38 -5.87 -6.15 -4.06
N ILE A 39 -6.78 -5.19 -4.07
CA ILE A 39 -7.65 -4.87 -2.92
C ILE A 39 -8.54 -6.04 -2.49
N GLN A 40 -8.97 -6.90 -3.42
CA GLN A 40 -9.82 -8.03 -3.07
C GLN A 40 -9.08 -9.04 -2.20
N TYR A 41 -7.81 -9.31 -2.45
CA TYR A 41 -6.97 -10.17 -1.59
C TYR A 41 -6.91 -9.64 -0.16
N VAL A 42 -6.82 -8.32 0.00
CA VAL A 42 -6.75 -7.67 1.33
C VAL A 42 -8.08 -7.78 2.06
N VAL A 43 -9.21 -7.62 1.35
CA VAL A 43 -10.55 -7.80 1.96
C VAL A 43 -10.80 -9.28 2.28
N GLU A 44 -10.41 -10.22 1.38
CA GLU A 44 -10.49 -11.66 1.63
C GLU A 44 -9.69 -12.07 2.89
N GLU A 45 -8.52 -11.48 3.13
CA GLU A 45 -7.74 -11.71 4.35
C GLU A 45 -8.47 -11.23 5.60
N ALA A 46 -9.06 -10.02 5.56
CA ALA A 46 -9.84 -9.49 6.67
C ALA A 46 -11.03 -10.42 7.01
N VAL A 47 -11.78 -10.83 6.00
CA VAL A 47 -12.92 -11.75 6.14
C VAL A 47 -12.47 -13.14 6.63
N GLY A 48 -11.36 -13.66 6.10
CA GLY A 48 -10.77 -14.93 6.54
C GLY A 48 -10.34 -14.92 8.01
N ALA A 49 -10.02 -13.75 8.55
CA ALA A 49 -9.74 -13.53 9.97
C ALA A 49 -11.00 -13.22 10.82
N GLY A 50 -12.20 -13.26 10.20
CA GLY A 50 -13.48 -13.02 10.89
C GLY A 50 -13.92 -11.55 10.94
N LEU A 51 -13.27 -10.64 10.21
CA LEU A 51 -13.60 -9.21 10.17
C LEU A 51 -14.49 -8.91 8.97
N HIS A 52 -15.80 -8.86 9.19
CA HIS A 52 -16.78 -8.63 8.13
C HIS A 52 -17.22 -7.18 7.99
N ASP A 53 -17.03 -6.31 8.99
CA ASP A 53 -17.24 -4.86 8.92
C ASP A 53 -15.97 -4.20 8.37
N VAL A 54 -15.96 -3.84 7.08
CA VAL A 54 -14.79 -3.34 6.36
C VAL A 54 -15.01 -1.90 5.93
N LEU A 55 -14.21 -0.97 6.46
CA LEU A 55 -14.20 0.43 6.09
C LEU A 55 -13.05 0.75 5.13
N LEU A 56 -13.37 1.13 3.90
CA LEU A 56 -12.41 1.68 2.94
C LEU A 56 -12.27 3.20 3.11
N VAL A 57 -11.05 3.68 3.37
CA VAL A 57 -10.75 5.11 3.37
C VAL A 57 -10.30 5.51 1.96
N THR A 58 -11.22 6.10 1.19
CA THR A 58 -11.04 6.40 -0.23
C THR A 58 -10.65 7.85 -0.51
N GLY A 59 -10.21 8.13 -1.75
CA GLY A 59 -9.89 9.46 -2.26
C GLY A 59 -10.73 9.82 -3.50
N ARG A 60 -10.36 10.89 -4.18
CA ARG A 60 -10.94 11.22 -5.50
C ARG A 60 -10.58 10.15 -6.52
N ASN A 61 -11.47 9.91 -7.49
CA ASN A 61 -11.27 8.95 -8.60
C ASN A 61 -11.08 7.50 -8.15
N LYS A 62 -11.64 7.11 -7.00
CA LYS A 62 -11.58 5.75 -6.46
C LYS A 62 -12.90 4.96 -6.66
N ASN A 63 -13.82 5.44 -7.50
CA ASN A 63 -15.13 4.79 -7.75
C ASN A 63 -14.99 3.33 -8.20
N ALA A 64 -13.91 2.98 -8.90
CA ALA A 64 -13.67 1.60 -9.30
C ALA A 64 -13.51 0.64 -8.09
N LEU A 65 -12.99 1.13 -6.95
CA LEU A 65 -12.91 0.36 -5.70
C LEU A 65 -14.30 0.14 -5.11
N GLU A 66 -15.11 1.20 -5.07
CA GLU A 66 -16.47 1.16 -4.54
C GLU A 66 -17.32 0.21 -5.39
N ASN A 67 -17.30 0.38 -6.72
CA ASN A 67 -18.06 -0.43 -7.67
C ASN A 67 -17.63 -1.91 -7.72
N HIS A 68 -16.39 -2.24 -7.34
CA HIS A 68 -15.92 -3.63 -7.36
C HIS A 68 -16.62 -4.50 -6.31
N PHE A 69 -16.95 -3.92 -5.17
CA PHE A 69 -17.64 -4.61 -4.08
C PHE A 69 -19.15 -4.37 -4.09
N ASP A 70 -19.66 -3.57 -5.05
CA ASP A 70 -21.06 -3.30 -5.25
C ASP A 70 -21.69 -4.24 -6.30
N ARG A 71 -23.01 -4.37 -6.27
CA ARG A 71 -23.73 -5.16 -7.25
C ARG A 71 -23.69 -4.53 -8.64
N ASN A 72 -23.47 -5.36 -9.66
CA ASN A 72 -23.60 -4.98 -11.05
C ASN A 72 -24.73 -5.81 -11.69
N THR A 73 -25.97 -5.36 -11.48
CA THR A 73 -27.19 -6.07 -11.92
C THR A 73 -27.23 -6.30 -13.43
N GLU A 74 -26.72 -5.38 -14.25
CA GLU A 74 -26.69 -5.54 -15.71
C GLU A 74 -25.75 -6.68 -16.13
N LEU A 75 -24.57 -6.77 -15.50
CA LEU A 75 -23.61 -7.85 -15.73
C LEU A 75 -24.17 -9.18 -15.22
N GLU A 76 -24.70 -9.21 -13.98
CA GLU A 76 -25.30 -10.39 -13.36
C GLU A 76 -26.43 -10.97 -14.25
N ASP A 77 -27.37 -10.13 -14.69
CA ASP A 77 -28.48 -10.52 -15.59
C ASP A 77 -27.98 -11.02 -16.94
N THR A 78 -26.91 -10.43 -17.46
CA THR A 78 -26.31 -10.85 -18.73
C THR A 78 -25.65 -12.23 -18.62
N LEU A 79 -24.92 -12.50 -17.54
CA LEU A 79 -24.29 -13.79 -17.28
C LEU A 79 -25.35 -14.87 -17.03
N ALA A 80 -26.37 -14.56 -16.22
CA ALA A 80 -27.49 -15.46 -15.98
C ALA A 80 -28.23 -15.85 -17.27
N ARG A 81 -28.54 -14.87 -18.13
CA ARG A 81 -29.21 -15.14 -19.43
C ARG A 81 -28.36 -15.99 -20.38
N LYS A 82 -27.03 -15.89 -20.31
CA LYS A 82 -26.08 -16.72 -21.07
C LYS A 82 -25.85 -18.10 -20.47
N GLY A 83 -26.33 -18.35 -19.27
CA GLY A 83 -26.05 -19.57 -18.52
C GLY A 83 -24.59 -19.70 -18.04
N ASP A 84 -23.85 -18.58 -17.99
CA ASP A 84 -22.44 -18.56 -17.54
C ASP A 84 -22.40 -18.44 -16.01
N LEU A 85 -22.74 -19.54 -15.36
CA LEU A 85 -22.92 -19.60 -13.91
C LEU A 85 -21.59 -19.44 -13.14
N ASP A 86 -20.49 -19.96 -13.69
CA ASP A 86 -19.17 -19.88 -13.07
C ASP A 86 -18.68 -18.41 -12.94
N ARG A 87 -18.88 -17.61 -14.01
CA ARG A 87 -18.54 -16.18 -13.94
C ARG A 87 -19.52 -15.40 -13.11
N LEU A 88 -20.81 -15.75 -13.14
CA LEU A 88 -21.81 -15.13 -12.26
C LEU A 88 -21.48 -15.35 -10.79
N GLU A 89 -21.06 -16.57 -10.41
CA GLU A 89 -20.64 -16.86 -9.04
C GLU A 89 -19.43 -16.02 -8.63
N LYS A 90 -18.40 -15.92 -9.48
CA LYS A 90 -17.23 -15.06 -9.20
C LYS A 90 -17.60 -13.59 -8.98
N VAL A 91 -18.53 -13.05 -9.76
CA VAL A 91 -19.03 -11.67 -9.60
C VAL A 91 -19.78 -11.53 -8.27
N ASN A 92 -20.65 -12.47 -7.93
CA ASN A 92 -21.41 -12.44 -6.69
C ASN A 92 -20.52 -12.62 -5.45
N GLN A 93 -19.45 -13.41 -5.54
CA GLN A 93 -18.49 -13.59 -4.44
C GLN A 93 -17.86 -12.27 -4.00
N SER A 94 -17.43 -11.41 -4.94
CA SER A 94 -16.85 -10.12 -4.59
C SER A 94 -17.84 -9.19 -3.89
N THR A 95 -19.11 -9.21 -4.31
CA THR A 95 -20.18 -8.37 -3.73
C THR A 95 -20.63 -8.84 -2.34
N ALA A 96 -20.62 -10.16 -2.11
CA ALA A 96 -21.06 -10.76 -0.85
C ALA A 96 -19.93 -10.93 0.18
N LEU A 97 -18.73 -10.40 -0.10
CA LEU A 97 -17.52 -10.70 0.66
C LEU A 97 -17.56 -10.14 2.09
N ALA A 98 -18.01 -8.89 2.24
CA ALA A 98 -18.05 -8.19 3.53
C ALA A 98 -19.13 -7.09 3.53
N ASP A 99 -19.46 -6.57 4.71
CA ASP A 99 -20.23 -5.35 4.90
C ASP A 99 -19.32 -4.15 4.64
N MET A 100 -19.37 -3.62 3.40
CA MET A 100 -18.46 -2.59 2.93
C MET A 100 -18.94 -1.18 3.28
N HIS A 101 -18.08 -0.41 3.93
CA HIS A 101 -18.30 1.00 4.25
C HIS A 101 -17.25 1.88 3.58
N TYR A 102 -17.60 3.14 3.31
CA TYR A 102 -16.70 4.06 2.60
C TYR A 102 -16.65 5.42 3.29
N VAL A 103 -15.46 5.91 3.54
CA VAL A 103 -15.23 7.27 4.02
C VAL A 103 -14.19 7.99 3.16
N ARG A 104 -14.40 9.26 2.89
CA ARG A 104 -13.43 10.06 2.12
C ARG A 104 -12.34 10.61 3.02
N GLN A 105 -11.08 10.42 2.63
CA GLN A 105 -9.96 11.06 3.32
C GLN A 105 -9.99 12.58 3.18
N GLY A 106 -10.53 13.09 2.07
CA GLY A 106 -10.43 14.49 1.70
C GLY A 106 -9.04 14.80 1.14
N ASP A 107 -8.35 15.79 1.71
CA ASP A 107 -6.96 16.06 1.35
C ASP A 107 -6.05 14.97 1.93
N PRO A 108 -5.23 14.29 1.11
CA PRO A 108 -4.35 13.24 1.58
C PRO A 108 -3.19 13.85 2.38
N LYS A 109 -3.18 13.61 3.70
CA LYS A 109 -2.16 14.10 4.63
C LYS A 109 -1.35 12.98 5.28
N GLY A 110 -1.24 11.84 4.60
CA GLY A 110 -0.49 10.68 5.08
C GLY A 110 -1.36 9.55 5.64
N LEU A 111 -0.70 8.44 6.01
CA LEU A 111 -1.35 7.21 6.48
C LEU A 111 -2.04 7.42 7.83
N GLY A 112 -1.42 8.09 8.77
CA GLY A 112 -2.02 8.40 10.07
C GLY A 112 -3.31 9.22 9.92
N HIS A 113 -3.33 10.19 9.00
CA HIS A 113 -4.56 10.93 8.69
C HIS A 113 -5.64 10.04 8.08
N ALA A 114 -5.29 9.08 7.21
CA ALA A 114 -6.27 8.14 6.67
C ALA A 114 -6.90 7.30 7.79
N VAL A 115 -6.09 6.77 8.70
CA VAL A 115 -6.57 6.02 9.88
C VAL A 115 -7.46 6.89 10.76
N LEU A 116 -7.08 8.14 11.01
CA LEU A 116 -7.88 9.08 11.81
C LEU A 116 -9.29 9.31 11.22
N ARG A 117 -9.45 9.24 9.89
CA ARG A 117 -10.78 9.36 9.25
C ARG A 117 -11.74 8.22 9.63
N ALA A 118 -11.24 7.11 10.13
CA ALA A 118 -12.06 5.99 10.59
C ALA A 118 -12.65 6.20 12.01
N LYS A 119 -12.17 7.17 12.79
CA LYS A 119 -12.53 7.40 14.20
C LYS A 119 -14.04 7.30 14.49
N MET A 120 -14.85 7.96 13.66
CA MET A 120 -16.32 8.00 13.87
C MET A 120 -17.00 6.66 13.60
N HIS A 121 -16.46 5.83 12.69
CA HIS A 121 -16.97 4.50 12.41
C HIS A 121 -16.53 3.47 13.47
N ILE A 122 -15.27 3.57 13.88
CA ILE A 122 -14.66 2.67 14.85
C ILE A 122 -15.18 2.92 16.28
N GLY A 123 -15.32 4.18 16.65
CA GLY A 123 -15.71 4.55 18.03
C GLY A 123 -14.61 4.23 19.03
N HIS A 124 -14.93 3.39 20.02
CA HIS A 124 -14.02 3.02 21.11
C HIS A 124 -13.63 1.54 21.11
N GLU A 125 -13.69 0.89 19.94
CA GLU A 125 -13.35 -0.53 19.78
C GLU A 125 -11.95 -0.70 19.22
N PRO A 126 -11.24 -1.80 19.52
CA PRO A 126 -10.02 -2.16 18.80
C PRO A 126 -10.40 -2.54 17.37
N PHE A 127 -9.48 -2.28 16.42
CA PHE A 127 -9.72 -2.49 15.00
C PHE A 127 -8.44 -2.87 14.25
N ALA A 128 -8.59 -3.58 13.14
CA ALA A 128 -7.47 -3.88 12.25
C ALA A 128 -7.27 -2.78 11.20
N VAL A 129 -6.02 -2.55 10.80
CA VAL A 129 -5.68 -1.73 9.62
C VAL A 129 -4.87 -2.57 8.66
N LEU A 130 -5.32 -2.63 7.40
CA LEU A 130 -4.66 -3.37 6.34
C LEU A 130 -4.36 -2.40 5.18
N LEU A 131 -3.10 -2.31 4.76
CA LEU A 131 -2.77 -1.49 3.59
C LEU A 131 -3.26 -2.17 2.31
N GLY A 132 -3.95 -1.40 1.46
CA GLY A 132 -4.66 -1.92 0.29
C GLY A 132 -3.76 -2.39 -0.87
N ASP A 133 -2.45 -2.18 -0.78
CA ASP A 133 -1.43 -2.60 -1.74
C ASP A 133 -0.40 -3.59 -1.17
N ASP A 134 -0.67 -4.13 0.01
CA ASP A 134 0.17 -5.10 0.69
C ASP A 134 -0.58 -6.44 0.81
N ILE A 135 -0.19 -7.46 0.07
CA ILE A 135 -0.85 -8.76 0.04
C ILE A 135 -0.06 -9.75 0.90
N ILE A 136 -0.76 -10.38 1.85
CA ILE A 136 -0.27 -11.54 2.57
C ILE A 136 -0.84 -12.79 1.89
N ASP A 137 0.01 -13.78 1.65
CA ASP A 137 -0.44 -15.04 1.04
C ASP A 137 -1.39 -15.78 1.99
N ALA A 138 -2.54 -16.20 1.48
CA ALA A 138 -3.56 -16.88 2.28
C ALA A 138 -3.05 -18.20 2.95
N ARG A 139 -1.94 -18.75 2.45
CA ARG A 139 -1.29 -19.93 3.04
C ARG A 139 -0.49 -19.60 4.30
N ASP A 140 -0.21 -18.32 4.57
CA ASP A 140 0.58 -17.85 5.70
C ASP A 140 -0.25 -16.82 6.51
N PRO A 141 -1.25 -17.25 7.33
CA PRO A 141 -2.23 -16.37 7.95
C PRO A 141 -1.59 -15.51 9.06
N LEU A 142 -1.30 -14.24 8.76
CA LEU A 142 -0.72 -13.28 9.69
C LEU A 142 -1.77 -12.61 10.59
N LEU A 143 -2.85 -12.11 9.98
CA LEU A 143 -3.84 -11.28 10.71
C LEU A 143 -4.49 -12.03 11.86
N SER A 144 -4.83 -13.32 11.68
CA SER A 144 -5.40 -14.15 12.76
C SER A 144 -4.47 -14.22 13.97
N ARG A 145 -3.16 -14.42 13.74
CA ARG A 145 -2.17 -14.43 14.81
C ARG A 145 -2.08 -13.08 15.54
N MET A 146 -2.12 -11.98 14.79
CA MET A 146 -2.11 -10.63 15.38
C MET A 146 -3.34 -10.37 16.25
N LEU A 147 -4.52 -10.87 15.85
CA LEU A 147 -5.76 -10.77 16.62
C LEU A 147 -5.67 -11.57 17.92
N GLU A 148 -5.08 -12.76 17.89
CA GLU A 148 -4.83 -13.57 19.09
C GLU A 148 -3.92 -12.82 20.09
N VAL A 149 -2.79 -12.28 19.62
CA VAL A 149 -1.86 -11.51 20.45
C VAL A 149 -2.55 -10.27 21.04
N GLN A 150 -3.33 -9.55 20.23
CA GLN A 150 -4.10 -8.39 20.72
C GLN A 150 -5.08 -8.79 21.81
N GLN A 151 -5.80 -9.89 21.64
CA GLN A 151 -6.78 -10.36 22.61
C GLN A 151 -6.12 -10.82 23.92
N GLN A 152 -4.99 -11.53 23.82
CA GLN A 152 -4.26 -12.05 24.99
C GLN A 152 -3.62 -10.93 25.81
N LEU A 153 -2.96 -9.98 25.15
CA LEU A 153 -2.18 -8.93 25.80
C LEU A 153 -2.96 -7.62 25.97
N ASN A 154 -4.13 -7.48 25.32
CA ASN A 154 -4.92 -6.24 25.26
C ASN A 154 -4.07 -5.02 24.86
N THR A 155 -3.27 -5.18 23.80
CA THR A 155 -2.24 -4.25 23.32
C THR A 155 -2.49 -3.82 21.88
N THR A 156 -1.79 -2.79 21.40
CA THR A 156 -1.64 -2.53 19.97
C THR A 156 -0.63 -3.52 19.37
N VAL A 157 -0.95 -4.13 18.22
CA VAL A 157 -0.09 -5.11 17.57
C VAL A 157 0.27 -4.62 16.16
N VAL A 158 1.55 -4.74 15.80
CA VAL A 158 2.10 -4.34 14.50
C VAL A 158 2.77 -5.55 13.86
N ALA A 159 2.54 -5.77 12.58
CA ALA A 159 3.28 -6.79 11.84
C ALA A 159 4.69 -6.31 11.52
N LEU A 160 5.67 -7.14 11.80
CA LEU A 160 7.08 -6.91 11.54
C LEU A 160 7.63 -7.96 10.58
N LEU A 161 8.53 -7.53 9.71
CA LEU A 161 9.30 -8.41 8.82
C LEU A 161 10.79 -8.09 9.00
N GLU A 162 11.60 -9.10 9.20
CA GLU A 162 13.05 -8.92 9.16
C GLU A 162 13.49 -8.73 7.71
N VAL A 163 14.09 -7.58 7.40
CA VAL A 163 14.52 -7.22 6.05
C VAL A 163 16.04 -7.11 5.97
N ASP A 164 16.59 -7.21 4.76
CA ASP A 164 18.00 -6.90 4.52
C ASP A 164 18.31 -5.48 5.03
N PRO A 165 19.41 -5.28 5.79
CA PRO A 165 19.80 -3.96 6.31
C PRO A 165 19.88 -2.87 5.24
N SER A 166 20.06 -3.25 3.95
CA SER A 166 20.07 -2.29 2.84
C SER A 166 18.68 -1.72 2.55
N GLN A 167 17.61 -2.38 2.96
CA GLN A 167 16.23 -2.04 2.61
C GLN A 167 15.48 -1.33 3.74
N ILE A 168 15.99 -1.34 4.98
CA ILE A 168 15.28 -0.82 6.16
C ILE A 168 14.84 0.65 5.99
N HIS A 169 15.59 1.45 5.23
CA HIS A 169 15.27 2.85 4.96
C HIS A 169 13.98 3.07 4.14
N LEU A 170 13.38 2.00 3.61
CA LEU A 170 12.10 2.05 2.88
C LEU A 170 10.88 1.94 3.80
N TYR A 171 11.07 1.50 5.05
CA TYR A 171 10.02 1.14 6.00
C TYR A 171 10.13 1.92 7.31
N GLY A 172 9.07 1.90 8.10
CA GLY A 172 9.20 2.18 9.52
C GLY A 172 10.03 1.08 10.19
N ALA A 173 11.00 1.43 11.02
CA ALA A 173 11.87 0.49 11.73
C ALA A 173 11.51 0.45 13.22
N ALA A 174 11.42 -0.76 13.80
CA ALA A 174 11.05 -0.98 15.19
C ALA A 174 12.27 -1.29 16.07
N ALA A 175 12.43 -0.61 17.21
CA ALA A 175 13.25 -1.07 18.32
C ALA A 175 12.46 -2.08 19.14
N VAL A 176 13.02 -3.26 19.38
CA VAL A 176 12.29 -4.37 20.00
C VAL A 176 13.03 -4.97 21.19
N VAL A 177 12.27 -5.61 22.07
CA VAL A 177 12.73 -6.47 23.14
C VAL A 177 11.98 -7.80 23.01
N GLU A 178 12.70 -8.91 23.14
CA GLU A 178 12.14 -10.27 23.10
C GLU A 178 11.10 -10.48 24.22
N THR A 179 10.16 -11.35 23.95
CA THR A 179 9.16 -11.82 24.91
C THR A 179 9.29 -13.34 25.15
N ASP A 180 8.39 -13.92 25.91
CA ASP A 180 8.38 -15.39 26.14
C ASP A 180 7.87 -16.18 24.92
N GLU A 181 7.32 -15.50 23.91
CA GLU A 181 6.83 -16.08 22.66
C GLU A 181 7.80 -15.78 21.50
N ASP A 182 8.21 -16.81 20.75
CA ASP A 182 9.24 -16.71 19.72
C ASP A 182 8.91 -15.75 18.58
N ASP A 183 7.62 -15.61 18.24
CA ASP A 183 7.13 -14.76 17.15
C ASP A 183 6.59 -13.41 17.63
N VAL A 184 6.62 -13.13 18.93
CA VAL A 184 6.10 -11.88 19.51
C VAL A 184 7.22 -11.11 20.20
N VAL A 185 7.33 -9.83 19.86
CA VAL A 185 8.29 -8.92 20.47
C VAL A 185 7.58 -7.70 21.06
N ARG A 186 8.14 -7.11 22.11
CA ARG A 186 7.68 -5.82 22.62
C ARG A 186 8.39 -4.70 21.87
N ILE A 187 7.63 -3.77 21.30
CA ILE A 187 8.17 -2.60 20.61
C ILE A 187 8.42 -1.48 21.63
N THR A 188 9.65 -1.00 21.70
CA THR A 188 10.09 0.06 22.60
C THR A 188 10.29 1.40 21.89
N GLY A 189 10.32 1.38 20.58
CA GLY A 189 10.42 2.58 19.75
C GLY A 189 10.19 2.28 18.27
N LEU A 190 9.78 3.31 17.52
CA LEU A 190 9.59 3.25 16.08
C LEU A 190 10.13 4.52 15.41
N VAL A 191 10.73 4.37 14.24
CA VAL A 191 11.25 5.48 13.43
C VAL A 191 10.82 5.31 11.99
N GLU A 192 10.17 6.32 11.41
CA GLU A 192 9.70 6.30 10.02
C GLU A 192 10.87 6.48 9.05
N LYS A 193 11.12 5.46 8.23
CA LYS A 193 12.15 5.43 7.17
C LYS A 193 13.48 6.01 7.63
N PRO A 194 14.13 5.42 8.65
CA PRO A 194 15.39 5.93 9.18
C PRO A 194 16.50 5.84 8.13
N ASP A 195 17.56 6.61 8.31
CA ASP A 195 18.79 6.32 7.60
C ASP A 195 19.37 4.98 8.07
N ARG A 196 20.03 4.28 7.17
CA ARG A 196 20.58 2.96 7.42
C ARG A 196 21.46 2.88 8.70
N ALA A 197 22.24 3.93 8.93
CA ALA A 197 23.15 4.02 10.08
C ALA A 197 22.43 4.31 11.40
N SER A 198 21.21 4.83 11.37
CA SER A 198 20.40 5.21 12.54
C SER A 198 19.19 4.31 12.77
N ALA A 199 19.00 3.29 11.93
CA ALA A 199 17.92 2.33 12.09
C ALA A 199 18.09 1.54 13.40
N PRO A 200 17.05 1.45 14.25
CA PRO A 200 17.16 0.78 15.55
C PRO A 200 17.33 -0.74 15.43
N SER A 201 16.86 -1.32 14.31
CA SER A 201 16.98 -2.74 13.97
C SER A 201 16.68 -2.97 12.50
N ASN A 202 16.65 -4.25 12.06
CA ASN A 202 16.17 -4.67 10.73
C ASN A 202 14.69 -5.09 10.73
N TYR A 203 13.95 -4.90 11.80
CA TYR A 203 12.53 -5.19 11.86
C TYR A 203 11.73 -4.04 11.21
N ALA A 204 11.29 -4.29 9.99
CA ALA A 204 10.47 -3.38 9.19
C ALA A 204 8.99 -3.53 9.56
N VAL A 205 8.33 -2.41 9.76
CA VAL A 205 6.87 -2.38 9.91
C VAL A 205 6.24 -2.61 8.55
N ILE A 206 5.40 -3.63 8.45
CA ILE A 206 4.64 -3.95 7.23
C ILE A 206 3.16 -3.62 7.39
N GLY A 207 2.40 -3.70 6.30
CA GLY A 207 1.06 -3.13 6.13
C GLY A 207 -0.07 -3.76 6.94
N ARG A 208 0.19 -4.34 8.11
CA ARG A 208 -0.82 -4.94 9.01
C ARG A 208 -0.66 -4.41 10.43
N TYR A 209 -1.79 -3.95 10.98
CA TYR A 209 -1.85 -3.40 12.33
C TYR A 209 -3.16 -3.85 13.00
N VAL A 210 -3.12 -4.12 14.29
CA VAL A 210 -4.30 -4.24 15.15
C VAL A 210 -4.19 -3.19 16.22
N LEU A 211 -5.00 -2.15 16.12
CA LEU A 211 -4.86 -0.93 16.88
C LEU A 211 -5.91 -0.83 17.98
N ARG A 212 -5.50 -0.31 19.13
CA ARG A 212 -6.44 0.13 20.17
C ARG A 212 -6.96 1.55 19.86
N PRO A 213 -8.18 1.90 20.30
CA PRO A 213 -8.80 3.19 19.97
C PRO A 213 -8.04 4.39 20.51
N GLU A 214 -7.16 4.23 21.50
CA GLU A 214 -6.29 5.30 22.04
C GLU A 214 -5.36 5.90 20.98
N ILE A 215 -5.12 5.18 19.90
CA ILE A 215 -4.36 5.70 18.75
C ILE A 215 -4.97 6.98 18.18
N PHE A 216 -6.28 7.13 18.23
CA PHE A 216 -6.96 8.31 17.69
C PHE A 216 -6.63 9.59 18.47
N ASP A 217 -6.50 9.51 19.79
CA ASP A 217 -6.16 10.65 20.64
C ASP A 217 -4.70 11.13 20.41
N ILE A 218 -3.83 10.19 19.98
CA ILE A 218 -2.46 10.49 19.61
C ILE A 218 -2.42 11.07 18.20
N LEU A 219 -3.12 10.44 17.24
CA LEU A 219 -3.19 10.92 15.85
C LEU A 219 -3.76 12.35 15.73
N GLU A 220 -4.71 12.72 16.58
CA GLU A 220 -5.24 14.10 16.61
C GLU A 220 -4.19 15.15 17.00
N LYS A 221 -3.14 14.73 17.70
CA LYS A 221 -2.05 15.59 18.19
C LYS A 221 -0.74 15.39 17.42
N THR A 222 -0.69 14.40 16.53
CA THR A 222 0.50 14.09 15.76
C THR A 222 0.72 15.18 14.71
N GLU A 223 1.85 15.85 14.81
CA GLU A 223 2.26 16.86 13.82
C GLU A 223 2.78 16.16 12.54
N PRO A 224 2.74 16.84 11.38
CA PRO A 224 3.31 16.32 10.16
C PRO A 224 4.81 15.99 10.32
N GLY A 225 5.17 14.74 10.09
CA GLY A 225 6.53 14.22 10.17
C GLY A 225 7.23 14.18 8.80
N LYS A 226 7.91 13.06 8.51
CA LYS A 226 8.66 12.87 7.27
C LYS A 226 7.76 13.06 6.03
N GLY A 227 8.22 13.87 5.09
CA GLY A 227 7.45 14.19 3.88
C GLY A 227 6.30 15.20 4.09
N GLY A 228 6.14 15.78 5.27
CA GLY A 228 5.03 16.67 5.60
C GLY A 228 3.70 15.92 5.82
N GLU A 229 3.75 14.62 6.08
CA GLU A 229 2.60 13.75 6.28
C GLU A 229 2.41 13.39 7.76
N ILE A 230 1.17 13.20 8.19
CA ILE A 230 0.83 12.60 9.49
C ILE A 230 1.12 11.11 9.39
N GLN A 231 2.24 10.67 9.95
CA GLN A 231 2.69 9.29 9.88
C GLN A 231 2.03 8.44 10.97
N LEU A 232 1.57 7.24 10.60
CA LEU A 232 1.08 6.27 11.59
C LEU A 232 2.21 5.78 12.50
N THR A 233 3.42 5.67 11.95
CA THR A 233 4.62 5.27 12.69
C THR A 233 4.94 6.25 13.83
N ASP A 234 4.76 7.56 13.62
CA ASP A 234 5.00 8.58 14.66
C ASP A 234 3.96 8.47 15.79
N ALA A 235 2.70 8.18 15.43
CA ALA A 235 1.66 7.93 16.43
C ALA A 235 1.91 6.63 17.22
N LEU A 236 2.36 5.57 16.55
CA LEU A 236 2.76 4.31 17.20
C LEU A 236 3.96 4.49 18.11
N GLN A 237 4.93 5.34 17.75
CA GLN A 237 6.03 5.75 18.63
C GLN A 237 5.50 6.38 19.92
N GLY A 238 4.48 7.25 19.79
CA GLY A 238 3.80 7.84 20.93
C GLY A 238 3.16 6.79 21.85
N LEU A 239 2.53 5.75 21.29
CA LEU A 239 1.98 4.62 22.06
C LEU A 239 3.07 3.77 22.71
N ALA A 240 4.16 3.46 22.01
CA ALA A 240 5.24 2.61 22.51
C ALA A 240 5.95 3.22 23.72
N THR A 241 5.95 4.55 23.82
CA THR A 241 6.57 5.32 24.93
C THR A 241 5.56 5.84 25.95
N ALA A 242 4.26 5.58 25.74
CA ALA A 242 3.20 6.01 26.63
C ALA A 242 3.19 5.19 27.96
N PRO A 243 2.52 5.70 29.01
CA PRO A 243 2.34 4.93 30.24
C PRO A 243 1.62 3.59 30.02
N ASP A 244 1.86 2.62 30.92
CA ASP A 244 1.39 1.22 30.81
C ASP A 244 -0.13 1.05 30.63
N TRP A 245 -0.95 2.05 30.98
CA TRP A 245 -2.41 1.98 30.78
C TRP A 245 -2.85 1.88 29.30
N THR A 246 -1.98 2.24 28.36
CA THR A 246 -2.23 2.07 26.92
C THR A 246 -2.03 0.63 26.44
N GLY A 247 -1.50 -0.26 27.28
CA GLY A 247 -1.14 -1.64 26.90
C GLY A 247 0.14 -1.75 26.07
N GLY A 248 0.77 -0.62 25.71
CA GLY A 248 1.98 -0.59 24.91
C GLY A 248 1.78 -1.03 23.45
N VAL A 249 2.90 -1.39 22.80
CA VAL A 249 2.90 -1.88 21.41
C VAL A 249 3.71 -3.17 21.34
N HIS A 250 3.14 -4.20 20.72
CA HIS A 250 3.84 -5.46 20.42
C HIS A 250 3.97 -5.67 18.92
N GLY A 251 4.95 -6.44 18.51
CA GLY A 251 5.18 -6.85 17.14
C GLY A 251 4.95 -8.34 16.98
N VAL A 252 4.28 -8.75 15.90
CA VAL A 252 4.31 -10.14 15.42
C VAL A 252 5.33 -10.21 14.30
N VAL A 253 6.39 -10.99 14.49
CA VAL A 253 7.46 -11.20 13.50
C VAL A 253 6.98 -12.22 12.48
N PHE A 254 6.76 -11.76 11.26
CA PHE A 254 6.23 -12.56 10.16
C PHE A 254 7.37 -13.10 9.29
N SER A 255 7.32 -14.39 8.98
CA SER A 255 8.29 -15.07 8.11
C SER A 255 7.66 -15.68 6.85
N GLY A 256 6.37 -15.42 6.62
CA GLY A 256 5.62 -15.92 5.47
C GLY A 256 5.76 -15.06 4.20
N ARG A 257 4.96 -15.39 3.20
CA ARG A 257 4.95 -14.71 1.89
C ARG A 257 4.14 -13.44 1.93
N ARG A 258 4.81 -12.35 1.61
CA ARG A 258 4.25 -11.00 1.48
C ARG A 258 4.62 -10.42 0.12
N TYR A 259 3.69 -9.67 -0.47
CA TYR A 259 3.88 -9.02 -1.77
C TYR A 259 3.49 -7.54 -1.66
N ASP A 260 4.46 -6.64 -1.84
CA ASP A 260 4.22 -5.19 -1.95
C ASP A 260 3.79 -4.84 -3.38
N THR A 261 2.46 -4.86 -3.62
CA THR A 261 1.93 -4.48 -4.94
C THR A 261 2.04 -2.98 -5.22
N GLY A 262 2.55 -2.19 -4.30
CA GLY A 262 2.99 -0.81 -4.52
C GLY A 262 4.37 -0.68 -5.15
N ASP A 263 5.18 -1.74 -5.18
CA ASP A 263 6.44 -1.83 -5.92
C ASP A 263 6.24 -2.60 -7.24
N ARG A 264 6.86 -2.15 -8.32
CA ARG A 264 6.65 -2.73 -9.66
C ARG A 264 7.23 -4.13 -9.81
N LEU A 265 8.39 -4.39 -9.21
CA LEU A 265 9.02 -5.71 -9.29
C LEU A 265 8.29 -6.72 -8.41
N ASP A 266 7.94 -6.33 -7.19
CA ASP A 266 7.19 -7.19 -6.28
C ASP A 266 5.77 -7.46 -6.78
N TYR A 267 5.13 -6.50 -7.46
CA TYR A 267 3.86 -6.70 -8.16
C TYR A 267 3.96 -7.80 -9.23
N ILE A 268 5.02 -7.80 -10.05
CA ILE A 268 5.23 -8.86 -11.05
C ILE A 268 5.49 -10.21 -10.37
N LYS A 269 6.31 -10.23 -9.31
CA LYS A 269 6.56 -11.46 -8.53
C LYS A 269 5.28 -12.00 -7.91
N ALA A 270 4.40 -11.12 -7.37
CA ALA A 270 3.10 -11.50 -6.83
C ALA A 270 2.26 -12.22 -7.88
N ILE A 271 2.13 -11.64 -9.08
CA ILE A 271 1.36 -12.26 -10.18
C ILE A 271 1.92 -13.64 -10.51
N VAL A 272 3.24 -13.76 -10.69
CA VAL A 272 3.88 -15.02 -11.08
C VAL A 272 3.70 -16.07 -9.98
N GLN A 273 3.93 -15.74 -8.72
CA GLN A 273 3.87 -16.70 -7.63
C GLN A 273 2.44 -17.13 -7.31
N LEU A 274 1.48 -16.20 -7.33
CA LEU A 274 0.07 -16.52 -7.10
C LEU A 274 -0.52 -17.32 -8.27
N ALA A 275 -0.16 -16.99 -9.53
CA ALA A 275 -0.59 -17.76 -10.69
C ALA A 275 0.04 -19.17 -10.70
N ALA A 276 1.32 -19.30 -10.34
CA ALA A 276 2.01 -20.60 -10.27
C ALA A 276 1.44 -21.52 -9.18
N ALA A 277 0.84 -20.95 -8.13
CA ALA A 277 0.22 -21.71 -7.05
C ALA A 277 -1.21 -22.20 -7.36
N ARG A 278 -1.81 -21.72 -8.46
CA ARG A 278 -3.18 -22.11 -8.87
C ARG A 278 -3.17 -23.41 -9.69
N ASP A 279 -4.12 -24.28 -9.44
CA ASP A 279 -4.25 -25.56 -10.14
C ASP A 279 -4.59 -25.39 -11.64
N ASP A 280 -5.35 -24.32 -11.98
CA ASP A 280 -5.78 -24.03 -13.36
C ASP A 280 -4.68 -23.40 -14.22
N LEU A 281 -3.69 -22.71 -13.62
CA LEU A 281 -2.64 -22.00 -14.32
C LEU A 281 -1.24 -22.60 -14.11
N GLY A 282 -0.95 -23.03 -12.89
CA GLY A 282 0.42 -23.42 -12.48
C GLY A 282 1.00 -24.59 -13.29
N LYS A 283 0.16 -25.53 -13.70
CA LYS A 283 0.57 -26.70 -14.51
C LYS A 283 1.20 -26.33 -15.86
N ASP A 284 0.73 -25.22 -16.46
CA ASP A 284 1.21 -24.72 -17.74
C ASP A 284 2.24 -23.60 -17.56
N LEU A 285 2.03 -22.72 -16.58
CA LEU A 285 2.90 -21.55 -16.30
C LEU A 285 4.28 -21.97 -15.80
N VAL A 286 4.37 -22.92 -14.87
CA VAL A 286 5.65 -23.29 -14.26
C VAL A 286 6.63 -23.93 -15.25
N PRO A 287 6.24 -24.88 -16.14
CA PRO A 287 7.12 -25.38 -17.21
C PRO A 287 7.57 -24.25 -18.14
N TRP A 288 6.64 -23.38 -18.59
CA TRP A 288 6.96 -22.26 -19.46
C TRP A 288 7.98 -21.28 -18.82
N LEU A 289 7.83 -20.95 -17.54
CA LEU A 289 8.79 -20.09 -16.81
C LEU A 289 10.20 -20.71 -16.80
N ARG A 290 10.31 -22.02 -16.62
CA ARG A 290 11.61 -22.71 -16.64
C ARG A 290 12.27 -22.64 -18.02
N GLU A 291 11.49 -22.84 -19.08
CA GLU A 291 11.98 -22.72 -20.45
C GLU A 291 12.40 -21.28 -20.77
N PHE A 292 11.57 -20.30 -20.40
CA PHE A 292 11.86 -18.87 -20.59
C PHE A 292 13.16 -18.46 -19.90
N THR A 293 13.33 -18.77 -18.61
CA THR A 293 14.54 -18.42 -17.87
C THR A 293 15.79 -19.16 -18.35
N ALA A 294 15.65 -20.39 -18.84
CA ALA A 294 16.78 -21.14 -19.44
C ALA A 294 17.23 -20.52 -20.77
N ALA A 295 16.28 -20.06 -21.60
CA ALA A 295 16.58 -19.41 -22.87
C ALA A 295 17.27 -18.05 -22.68
N GLU A 296 16.81 -17.22 -21.74
CA GLU A 296 17.42 -15.92 -21.41
C GLU A 296 18.81 -16.11 -20.79
N GLY A 297 18.99 -17.07 -19.85
CA GLY A 297 20.29 -17.39 -19.25
C GLY A 297 21.33 -17.91 -20.28
N ALA A 298 20.88 -18.51 -21.39
CA ALA A 298 21.77 -18.94 -22.47
C ALA A 298 22.24 -17.77 -23.33
N GLN A 299 21.50 -16.66 -23.40
CA GLN A 299 21.90 -15.44 -24.13
C GLN A 299 22.91 -14.59 -23.34
N ASP A 300 22.88 -14.64 -22.01
CA ASP A 300 23.79 -13.91 -21.12
C ASP A 300 25.10 -14.67 -20.81
N ALA A 301 25.27 -15.90 -21.28
CA ALA A 301 26.52 -16.64 -21.11
C ALA A 301 27.62 -15.94 -21.94
N PRO A 302 28.74 -15.49 -21.32
CA PRO A 302 29.84 -14.89 -22.09
C PRO A 302 30.29 -15.87 -23.14
N ALA A 303 30.34 -15.41 -24.39
CA ALA A 303 30.90 -16.22 -25.49
C ALA A 303 32.29 -16.70 -25.07
N VAL A 304 32.44 -18.01 -24.90
CA VAL A 304 33.75 -18.62 -24.67
C VAL A 304 34.55 -18.36 -25.92
N ASP A 305 35.55 -17.45 -25.85
CA ASP A 305 36.47 -17.10 -26.91
C ASP A 305 37.11 -18.41 -27.46
N ALA A 306 36.58 -18.86 -28.57
CA ALA A 306 37.33 -19.79 -29.43
C ALA A 306 38.46 -18.99 -30.04
N GLN A 307 39.66 -19.15 -29.51
CA GLN A 307 40.89 -18.57 -30.03
C GLN A 307 41.00 -18.83 -31.53
N ALA A 308 40.74 -17.82 -32.34
CA ALA A 308 41.13 -17.76 -33.74
C ALA A 308 42.48 -17.06 -33.83
N PRO A 309 43.41 -17.56 -34.69
CA PRO A 309 44.76 -17.05 -34.74
C PRO A 309 44.82 -15.67 -35.39
N ASN A 310 45.67 -14.86 -34.80
CA ASN A 310 46.18 -13.57 -35.13
C ASN A 310 46.23 -13.24 -36.64
N ALA A 311 45.37 -12.31 -37.08
CA ALA A 311 45.57 -11.62 -38.36
C ALA A 311 45.43 -10.11 -38.09
N GLN A 312 46.57 -9.38 -38.24
CA GLN A 312 46.64 -7.94 -38.15
C GLN A 312 45.70 -7.28 -39.17
N ALA A 313 44.74 -6.49 -38.68
CA ALA A 313 43.92 -5.61 -39.51
C ALA A 313 44.48 -4.19 -39.50
N PRO A 314 44.46 -3.45 -40.64
CA PRO A 314 45.00 -2.11 -40.72
C PRO A 314 44.08 -1.06 -40.07
N ALA A 315 44.69 0.00 -39.57
CA ALA A 315 44.06 1.13 -38.90
C ALA A 315 42.94 1.79 -39.72
N ALA A 316 41.75 1.97 -39.12
CA ALA A 316 40.65 2.73 -39.70
C ALA A 316 40.86 4.23 -39.56
N PRO A 317 40.42 5.06 -40.57
CA PRO A 317 40.61 6.50 -40.55
C PRO A 317 39.64 7.19 -39.55
N ALA A 318 40.13 8.28 -38.95
CA ALA A 318 39.43 9.11 -37.97
C ALA A 318 38.13 9.72 -38.53
N LYS A 319 37.03 9.66 -37.78
CA LYS A 319 35.79 10.34 -38.09
C LYS A 319 35.92 11.87 -37.92
N PRO A 320 35.36 12.69 -38.83
CA PRO A 320 35.38 14.13 -38.69
C PRO A 320 34.46 14.62 -37.55
N ALA A 321 34.91 15.68 -36.86
CA ALA A 321 34.20 16.33 -35.77
C ALA A 321 32.90 17.00 -36.26
N VAL A 322 31.82 16.79 -35.46
CA VAL A 322 30.53 17.44 -35.66
C VAL A 322 30.61 18.90 -35.16
N PRO A 323 30.16 19.89 -35.92
CA PRO A 323 30.22 21.29 -35.49
C PRO A 323 29.19 21.57 -34.39
N VAL A 324 29.64 22.23 -33.33
CA VAL A 324 28.81 22.70 -32.20
C VAL A 324 28.00 23.92 -32.70
N LYS A 325 26.68 23.84 -32.53
CA LYS A 325 25.74 24.92 -32.84
C LYS A 325 25.86 26.02 -31.76
N PRO A 326 25.96 27.32 -32.14
CA PRO A 326 26.07 28.39 -31.16
C PRO A 326 24.76 28.59 -30.39
N ALA A 327 24.89 28.92 -29.10
CA ALA A 327 23.79 29.20 -28.19
C ALA A 327 22.98 30.43 -28.62
N ALA A 328 21.65 30.36 -28.50
CA ALA A 328 20.74 31.46 -28.75
C ALA A 328 20.90 32.59 -27.71
N PRO A 329 20.71 33.87 -28.09
CA PRO A 329 20.79 34.98 -27.15
C PRO A 329 19.60 35.00 -26.18
N PRO A 330 19.76 35.60 -24.98
CA PRO A 330 18.69 35.67 -23.97
C PRO A 330 17.56 36.60 -24.43
N GLU A 331 16.31 36.17 -24.12
CA GLU A 331 15.12 36.99 -24.34
C GLU A 331 15.10 38.26 -23.45
N PRO A 332 14.54 39.38 -23.96
CA PRO A 332 14.46 40.63 -23.20
C PRO A 332 13.42 40.53 -22.05
N ALA A 333 13.76 41.06 -20.88
CA ALA A 333 12.94 41.16 -19.73
C ALA A 333 11.61 41.90 -20.00
N VAL A 334 10.49 41.26 -19.67
CA VAL A 334 9.15 41.85 -19.69
C VAL A 334 9.00 42.80 -18.50
N ALA A 335 8.78 44.08 -18.78
CA ALA A 335 8.51 45.09 -17.77
C ALA A 335 7.15 44.83 -17.10
N THR A 336 7.15 44.74 -15.78
CA THR A 336 5.94 44.66 -14.95
C THR A 336 5.26 46.02 -14.90
N ALA A 337 3.98 46.09 -15.34
CA ALA A 337 3.12 47.24 -15.15
C ALA A 337 2.60 47.31 -13.70
N PRO A 338 2.32 48.50 -13.13
CA PRO A 338 1.94 48.65 -11.73
C PRO A 338 0.50 48.18 -11.48
N ALA A 339 0.30 47.57 -10.32
CA ALA A 339 -0.96 47.08 -9.82
C ALA A 339 -1.99 48.19 -9.63
N ALA A 340 -3.18 48.04 -10.21
CA ALA A 340 -4.32 48.91 -9.98
C ALA A 340 -4.99 48.56 -8.65
N ASP A 341 -5.08 49.55 -7.79
CA ASP A 341 -5.85 49.60 -6.55
C ASP A 341 -7.34 49.25 -6.80
N ARG A 342 -7.85 48.19 -6.19
CA ARG A 342 -9.26 47.83 -6.12
C ARG A 342 -9.70 47.78 -4.66
N SER A 343 -10.10 48.89 -4.14
CA SER A 343 -10.91 48.98 -2.92
C SER A 343 -12.30 48.31 -3.10
N PRO A 344 -12.85 47.61 -2.08
CA PRO A 344 -14.12 46.91 -2.20
C PRO A 344 -15.31 47.89 -2.09
N ARG A 345 -16.20 47.86 -3.09
CA ARG A 345 -17.49 48.53 -3.04
C ARG A 345 -18.39 47.84 -2.01
N LYS A 346 -18.91 48.57 -1.04
CA LYS A 346 -20.02 48.19 -0.16
C LYS A 346 -21.25 47.87 -1.01
N ARG A 347 -21.86 46.72 -0.82
CA ARG A 347 -23.21 46.39 -1.28
C ARG A 347 -24.20 46.78 -0.18
N ASP A 348 -25.09 47.68 -0.52
CA ASP A 348 -26.23 48.04 0.31
C ASP A 348 -27.21 46.87 0.43
N LEU A 349 -27.58 46.56 1.68
CA LEU A 349 -28.64 45.63 2.03
C LEU A 349 -29.99 46.30 1.86
N VAL A 350 -30.85 45.77 0.99
CA VAL A 350 -32.26 46.14 0.90
C VAL A 350 -33.06 45.25 1.86
N PRO A 351 -33.91 45.78 2.74
CA PRO A 351 -34.75 44.95 3.60
C PRO A 351 -35.98 44.44 2.85
N VAL A 352 -36.25 43.14 2.93
CA VAL A 352 -37.51 42.56 2.49
C VAL A 352 -38.49 42.57 3.66
N ALA A 353 -39.59 43.33 3.47
CA ALA A 353 -40.71 43.33 4.39
C ALA A 353 -41.59 42.09 4.18
N GLY A 354 -42.21 41.65 5.30
CA GLY A 354 -42.93 40.39 5.42
C GLY A 354 -44.27 40.27 4.66
N ALA A 355 -44.69 39.03 4.57
CA ALA A 355 -46.06 38.51 4.75
C ALA A 355 -45.95 36.99 5.02
#